data_1a35aab3e16deb3a4cb9dc0a5cf71793
#
_entry.id   1a35aab3e16deb3a4cb9dc0a5cf71793
#
_cell.length_a   1.000
_cell.length_b   1.000
_cell.length_c   1.000
_cell.angle_alpha   90.00
_cell.angle_beta   90.00
_cell.angle_gamma   90.00
#
_symmetry.space_group_name_H-M   'P 1'
#
loop_
_entity.id
_entity.type
_entity.pdbx_description
1 polymer ?
#
loop_
_entity_poly.entity_id
_entity_poly.type
_entity_poly.pdbx_seq_one_letter_code
_entity_poly.pdbx_strand_id
1 'polypeptide(L)'
;MCEDRLKTPDSNGNWGNWHSCLKHLEVYCDEATTFDDIDAEWIQGFKDYLNTAEKDAQKKTDPKVSYVFVGLSQNSKVSYFNKLRACLNQAFEEHIIDKNPMRGIEGFKAEEVAREYLTLEEVKKMAATPCNYPILKATFLFSCLTGLRKSDIEKLTWGEIQKFGKFTRIVFKQKKTGGQEYLDISDQAAAYLGTRRNDVDRVFEGFTYGAWTSLELKRWALAAGITKNLTFHCARHTFAVMMLDLGADIYTVSKLLGHRELSTTQIYAKVLDKNKQAAVNLIPSISE
;
A
#
# COMPACT_ATOMS: atom_id res chain seq x y z
N MET A 1 -0.90 -13.07 -21.19
CA MET A 1 -0.56 -12.78 -19.77
C MET A 1 -1.07 -11.42 -19.29
N CYS A 2 -0.82 -10.30 -19.94
CA CYS A 2 -1.36 -9.00 -19.52
C CYS A 2 -2.90 -8.94 -19.64
N GLU A 3 -3.45 -9.41 -20.75
CA GLU A 3 -4.90 -9.49 -21.03
C GLU A 3 -5.62 -10.49 -20.11
N ASP A 4 -5.01 -11.62 -19.77
CA ASP A 4 -5.61 -12.61 -18.89
C ASP A 4 -5.79 -12.07 -17.45
N ARG A 5 -4.91 -11.15 -17.05
CA ARG A 5 -5.01 -10.50 -15.73
C ARG A 5 -6.08 -9.41 -15.67
N LEU A 6 -6.55 -8.89 -16.82
CA LEU A 6 -7.74 -8.04 -16.90
C LEU A 6 -9.03 -8.76 -16.51
N LYS A 7 -9.09 -10.08 -16.79
CA LYS A 7 -10.28 -10.91 -16.56
C LYS A 7 -10.49 -11.28 -15.09
N THR A 8 -9.50 -11.00 -14.22
CA THR A 8 -9.63 -11.25 -12.78
C THR A 8 -10.16 -10.01 -12.06
N PRO A 9 -11.38 -10.04 -11.49
CA PRO A 9 -12.06 -8.84 -10.95
C PRO A 9 -11.30 -8.06 -9.88
N ASP A 10 -10.33 -8.69 -9.21
CA ASP A 10 -9.59 -8.11 -8.08
C ASP A 10 -8.15 -7.66 -8.42
N SER A 11 -7.76 -7.66 -9.70
CA SER A 11 -6.35 -7.47 -10.11
C SER A 11 -6.00 -6.09 -10.67
N ASN A 12 -6.90 -5.08 -10.60
CA ASN A 12 -6.69 -3.77 -11.22
C ASN A 12 -5.33 -3.13 -10.90
N GLY A 13 -4.85 -3.22 -9.64
CA GLY A 13 -3.54 -2.69 -9.26
C GLY A 13 -2.36 -3.50 -9.84
N ASN A 14 -2.49 -4.82 -9.90
CA ASN A 14 -1.48 -5.70 -10.49
C ASN A 14 -1.48 -5.57 -12.02
N TRP A 15 -2.66 -5.49 -12.64
CA TRP A 15 -2.79 -5.21 -14.06
C TRP A 15 -2.12 -3.89 -14.45
N GLY A 16 -2.35 -2.81 -13.70
CA GLY A 16 -1.72 -1.51 -13.96
C GLY A 16 -0.19 -1.59 -13.99
N ASN A 17 0.41 -2.37 -13.08
CA ASN A 17 1.85 -2.62 -13.08
C ASN A 17 2.32 -3.45 -14.30
N TRP A 18 1.56 -4.45 -14.71
CA TRP A 18 1.84 -5.24 -15.91
C TRP A 18 1.73 -4.38 -17.17
N HIS A 19 0.67 -3.58 -17.28
CA HIS A 19 0.45 -2.69 -18.42
C HIS A 19 1.54 -1.62 -18.52
N SER A 20 1.98 -1.05 -17.38
CA SER A 20 3.09 -0.10 -17.38
C SER A 20 4.40 -0.75 -17.81
N CYS A 21 4.68 -1.99 -17.36
CA CYS A 21 5.84 -2.75 -17.82
C CYS A 21 5.77 -3.03 -19.34
N LEU A 22 4.60 -3.43 -19.83
CA LEU A 22 4.39 -3.68 -21.26
C LEU A 22 4.70 -2.43 -22.11
N LYS A 23 4.22 -1.25 -21.70
CA LYS A 23 4.54 0.01 -22.39
C LYS A 23 6.03 0.30 -22.46
N HIS A 24 6.79 -0.03 -21.41
CA HIS A 24 8.25 0.11 -21.44
C HIS A 24 8.91 -0.93 -22.34
N LEU A 25 8.37 -2.14 -22.41
CA LEU A 25 8.84 -3.15 -23.35
C LEU A 25 8.54 -2.74 -24.81
N GLU A 26 7.35 -2.24 -25.11
CA GLU A 26 6.96 -1.73 -26.44
C GLU A 26 7.85 -0.57 -26.92
N VAL A 27 8.40 0.23 -26.02
CA VAL A 27 9.37 1.29 -26.35
C VAL A 27 10.78 0.74 -26.55
N TYR A 28 11.16 -0.29 -25.79
CA TYR A 28 12.49 -0.87 -25.84
C TYR A 28 12.68 -1.88 -26.97
N CYS A 29 11.66 -2.70 -27.25
CA CYS A 29 11.65 -3.66 -28.33
C CYS A 29 11.28 -2.98 -29.66
N ASP A 30 11.82 -3.50 -30.76
CA ASP A 30 11.25 -3.24 -32.10
C ASP A 30 10.23 -4.33 -32.47
N GLU A 31 9.53 -4.12 -33.60
CA GLU A 31 8.52 -5.07 -34.08
C GLU A 31 9.11 -6.40 -34.56
N ALA A 32 10.41 -6.46 -34.83
CA ALA A 32 11.13 -7.64 -35.29
C ALA A 32 11.70 -8.48 -34.12
N THR A 33 11.69 -7.97 -32.89
CA THR A 33 12.26 -8.67 -31.72
C THR A 33 11.53 -9.98 -31.45
N THR A 34 12.25 -11.09 -31.54
CA THR A 34 11.77 -12.46 -31.28
C THR A 34 12.26 -12.98 -29.92
N PHE A 35 11.77 -14.14 -29.48
CA PHE A 35 12.29 -14.78 -28.27
C PHE A 35 13.75 -15.20 -28.39
N ASP A 36 14.24 -15.49 -29.59
CA ASP A 36 15.62 -15.88 -29.84
C ASP A 36 16.60 -14.70 -29.64
N ASP A 37 16.12 -13.46 -29.79
CA ASP A 37 16.91 -12.26 -29.59
C ASP A 37 17.02 -11.88 -28.09
N ILE A 38 16.18 -12.47 -27.24
CA ILE A 38 16.16 -12.17 -25.81
C ILE A 38 17.20 -13.00 -25.07
N ASP A 39 18.45 -12.56 -25.10
CA ASP A 39 19.57 -13.14 -24.39
C ASP A 39 19.96 -12.34 -23.13
N ALA A 40 21.08 -12.66 -22.50
CA ALA A 40 21.56 -11.98 -21.32
C ALA A 40 21.95 -10.53 -21.61
N GLU A 41 22.48 -10.22 -22.78
CA GLU A 41 22.87 -8.88 -23.20
C GLU A 41 21.63 -8.00 -23.41
N TRP A 42 20.62 -8.53 -24.09
CA TRP A 42 19.34 -7.87 -24.26
C TRP A 42 18.68 -7.52 -22.91
N ILE A 43 18.70 -8.45 -21.96
CA ILE A 43 18.12 -8.23 -20.61
C ILE A 43 18.90 -7.16 -19.86
N GLN A 44 20.24 -7.14 -19.99
CA GLN A 44 21.06 -6.08 -19.39
C GLN A 44 20.74 -4.72 -20.03
N GLY A 45 20.59 -4.68 -21.36
CA GLY A 45 20.16 -3.48 -22.08
C GLY A 45 18.79 -2.97 -21.60
N PHE A 46 17.84 -3.86 -21.36
CA PHE A 46 16.54 -3.45 -20.77
C PHE A 46 16.69 -2.88 -19.35
N LYS A 47 17.60 -3.42 -18.52
CA LYS A 47 17.91 -2.81 -17.22
C LYS A 47 18.47 -1.40 -17.36
N ASP A 48 19.37 -1.20 -18.32
CA ASP A 48 20.00 0.11 -18.57
C ASP A 48 18.98 1.11 -19.11
N TYR A 49 18.10 0.65 -20.00
CA TYR A 49 16.93 1.43 -20.43
C TYR A 49 16.07 1.87 -19.25
N LEU A 50 15.70 0.97 -18.34
CA LEU A 50 14.89 1.31 -17.16
C LEU A 50 15.56 2.32 -16.23
N ASN A 51 16.91 2.43 -16.26
CA ASN A 51 17.64 3.44 -15.48
C ASN A 51 17.47 4.86 -16.02
N THR A 52 17.23 4.99 -17.32
CA THR A 52 17.09 6.27 -18.03
C THR A 52 15.67 6.56 -18.48
N ALA A 53 14.76 5.56 -18.38
CA ALA A 53 13.38 5.68 -18.85
C ALA A 53 12.55 6.68 -18.04
N GLU A 54 11.66 7.37 -18.74
CA GLU A 54 10.64 8.20 -18.10
C GLU A 54 9.55 7.36 -17.45
N LYS A 55 8.92 7.92 -16.43
CA LYS A 55 7.81 7.27 -15.73
C LYS A 55 6.64 6.94 -16.64
N ASP A 56 6.40 7.77 -17.66
CA ASP A 56 5.39 7.53 -18.69
C ASP A 56 6.11 7.30 -20.03
N ALA A 57 6.32 6.03 -20.38
CA ALA A 57 7.05 5.62 -21.57
C ALA A 57 6.46 6.17 -22.90
N GLN A 58 5.16 6.47 -22.92
CA GLN A 58 4.44 6.92 -24.13
C GLN A 58 3.94 8.36 -24.04
N LYS A 59 4.49 9.16 -23.11
CA LYS A 59 4.06 10.53 -22.92
C LYS A 59 4.32 11.36 -24.18
N LYS A 60 3.24 11.81 -24.83
CA LYS A 60 3.32 12.82 -25.87
C LYS A 60 3.62 14.17 -25.22
N THR A 61 4.73 14.78 -25.57
CA THR A 61 5.07 16.13 -25.12
C THR A 61 4.16 17.13 -25.85
N ASP A 62 3.36 17.87 -25.07
CA ASP A 62 2.70 19.06 -25.59
C ASP A 62 3.75 20.19 -25.64
N PRO A 63 4.09 20.75 -26.81
CA PRO A 63 5.09 21.80 -26.93
C PRO A 63 4.74 23.10 -26.18
N LYS A 64 3.49 23.24 -25.71
CA LYS A 64 3.02 24.40 -24.92
C LYS A 64 3.21 24.20 -23.39
N VAL A 65 3.60 23.01 -22.94
CA VAL A 65 3.79 22.71 -21.52
C VAL A 65 5.27 22.54 -21.23
N SER A 66 5.77 23.26 -20.23
CA SER A 66 7.15 23.09 -19.74
C SER A 66 7.37 21.62 -19.33
N TYR A 67 8.28 20.95 -20.03
CA TYR A 67 8.57 19.54 -19.84
C TYR A 67 9.43 19.35 -18.60
N VAL A 68 8.97 18.52 -17.66
CA VAL A 68 9.76 18.07 -16.53
C VAL A 68 10.00 16.57 -16.68
N PHE A 69 11.27 16.18 -16.85
CA PHE A 69 11.66 14.79 -16.85
C PHE A 69 11.34 14.16 -15.49
N VAL A 70 10.57 13.10 -15.47
CA VAL A 70 10.28 12.30 -14.27
C VAL A 70 10.71 10.87 -14.54
N GLY A 71 11.88 10.51 -14.03
CA GLY A 71 12.43 9.16 -14.14
C GLY A 71 11.65 8.13 -13.32
N LEU A 72 11.91 6.85 -13.59
CA LEU A 72 11.36 5.74 -12.82
C LEU A 72 11.92 5.72 -11.40
N SER A 73 11.05 5.53 -10.40
CA SER A 73 11.51 5.24 -9.04
C SER A 73 12.22 3.88 -8.99
N GLN A 74 13.14 3.70 -8.04
CA GLN A 74 13.86 2.44 -7.87
C GLN A 74 12.90 1.24 -7.73
N ASN A 75 11.84 1.38 -6.94
CA ASN A 75 10.86 0.31 -6.75
C ASN A 75 10.00 0.05 -8.00
N SER A 76 9.81 1.04 -8.88
CA SER A 76 9.18 0.81 -10.20
C SER A 76 10.07 -0.03 -11.09
N LYS A 77 11.39 0.25 -11.13
CA LYS A 77 12.38 -0.55 -11.87
C LYS A 77 12.37 -2.00 -11.38
N VAL A 78 12.40 -2.23 -10.05
CA VAL A 78 12.27 -3.56 -9.44
C VAL A 78 11.00 -4.26 -9.91
N SER A 79 9.88 -3.54 -9.87
CA SER A 79 8.57 -4.10 -10.25
C SER A 79 8.55 -4.53 -11.71
N TYR A 80 9.00 -3.68 -12.63
CA TYR A 80 8.96 -3.95 -14.07
C TYR A 80 9.94 -5.06 -14.46
N PHE A 81 11.15 -5.04 -13.93
CA PHE A 81 12.12 -6.10 -14.17
C PHE A 81 11.63 -7.47 -13.65
N ASN A 82 10.98 -7.51 -12.48
CA ASN A 82 10.37 -8.72 -11.96
C ASN A 82 9.17 -9.20 -12.80
N LYS A 83 8.46 -8.30 -13.52
CA LYS A 83 7.40 -8.69 -14.46
C LYS A 83 8.02 -9.38 -15.70
N LEU A 84 9.07 -8.81 -16.26
CA LEU A 84 9.80 -9.46 -17.36
C LEU A 84 10.31 -10.84 -16.94
N ARG A 85 10.94 -10.94 -15.75
CA ARG A 85 11.40 -12.23 -15.20
C ARG A 85 10.27 -13.24 -15.08
N ALA A 86 9.11 -12.82 -14.58
CA ALA A 86 7.96 -13.71 -14.46
C ALA A 86 7.43 -14.19 -15.83
N CYS A 87 7.46 -13.33 -16.86
CA CYS A 87 7.09 -13.70 -18.23
C CYS A 87 8.05 -14.76 -18.79
N LEU A 88 9.36 -14.53 -18.71
CA LEU A 88 10.36 -15.43 -19.28
C LEU A 88 10.44 -16.75 -18.51
N ASN A 89 10.24 -16.74 -17.19
CA ASN A 89 10.11 -17.98 -16.42
C ASN A 89 8.90 -18.79 -16.88
N GLN A 90 7.75 -18.15 -17.07
CA GLN A 90 6.54 -18.82 -17.56
C GLN A 90 6.73 -19.35 -18.98
N ALA A 91 7.33 -18.58 -19.89
CA ALA A 91 7.63 -19.03 -21.24
C ALA A 91 8.53 -20.27 -21.26
N PHE A 92 9.50 -20.33 -20.34
CA PHE A 92 10.35 -21.52 -20.18
C PHE A 92 9.59 -22.70 -19.60
N GLU A 93 8.74 -22.52 -18.59
CA GLU A 93 7.90 -23.58 -18.00
C GLU A 93 6.88 -24.15 -19.01
N GLU A 94 6.36 -23.29 -19.89
CA GLU A 94 5.42 -23.66 -20.95
C GLU A 94 6.12 -24.18 -22.23
N HIS A 95 7.45 -24.37 -22.23
CA HIS A 95 8.26 -24.83 -23.36
C HIS A 95 8.14 -23.94 -24.61
N ILE A 96 7.84 -22.65 -24.45
CA ILE A 96 7.84 -21.66 -25.54
C ILE A 96 9.29 -21.29 -25.90
N ILE A 97 10.19 -21.30 -24.90
CA ILE A 97 11.62 -21.09 -25.06
C ILE A 97 12.40 -22.26 -24.44
N ASP A 98 13.47 -22.69 -25.09
CA ASP A 98 14.28 -23.82 -24.65
C ASP A 98 15.22 -23.50 -23.49
N LYS A 99 15.59 -22.25 -23.36
CA LYS A 99 16.50 -21.74 -22.31
C LYS A 99 15.92 -20.52 -21.65
N ASN A 100 16.07 -20.41 -20.32
CA ASN A 100 15.66 -19.21 -19.59
C ASN A 100 16.78 -18.18 -19.59
N PRO A 101 16.65 -17.07 -20.33
CA PRO A 101 17.69 -16.04 -20.43
C PRO A 101 17.87 -15.23 -19.13
N MET A 102 16.93 -15.34 -18.17
CA MET A 102 17.04 -14.70 -16.85
C MET A 102 17.97 -15.41 -15.87
N ARG A 103 18.46 -16.60 -16.23
CA ARG A 103 19.29 -17.42 -15.34
C ARG A 103 20.62 -16.71 -15.03
N GLY A 104 20.91 -16.49 -13.74
CA GLY A 104 22.13 -15.83 -13.30
C GLY A 104 22.10 -14.29 -13.36
N ILE A 105 21.02 -13.68 -13.87
CA ILE A 105 20.92 -12.20 -13.93
C ILE A 105 20.34 -11.67 -12.63
N GLU A 106 21.09 -10.80 -11.95
CA GLU A 106 20.60 -10.09 -10.78
C GLU A 106 19.62 -8.98 -11.17
N GLY A 107 18.49 -8.90 -10.43
CA GLY A 107 17.53 -7.82 -10.57
C GLY A 107 17.98 -6.52 -9.89
N PHE A 108 17.11 -5.53 -9.91
CA PHE A 108 17.29 -4.32 -9.13
C PHE A 108 17.10 -4.61 -7.64
N LYS A 109 17.92 -3.97 -6.81
CA LYS A 109 17.70 -3.96 -5.35
C LYS A 109 16.57 -2.98 -5.02
N ALA A 110 15.63 -3.42 -4.19
CA ALA A 110 14.56 -2.55 -3.70
C ALA A 110 15.12 -1.48 -2.76
N GLU A 111 14.53 -0.29 -2.83
CA GLU A 111 14.83 0.81 -1.91
C GLU A 111 13.79 0.84 -0.78
N GLU A 112 14.27 0.95 0.45
CA GLU A 112 13.41 1.23 1.58
C GLU A 112 12.89 2.67 1.50
N VAL A 113 11.58 2.81 1.34
CA VAL A 113 10.93 4.12 1.37
C VAL A 113 10.41 4.38 2.77
N ALA A 114 10.83 5.50 3.36
CA ALA A 114 10.25 5.97 4.62
C ALA A 114 8.74 6.16 4.43
N ARG A 115 7.96 5.58 5.36
CA ARG A 115 6.50 5.64 5.29
C ARG A 115 6.01 6.76 6.19
N GLU A 116 5.27 7.69 5.60
CA GLU A 116 4.65 8.76 6.36
C GLU A 116 3.56 8.22 7.28
N TYR A 117 3.56 8.71 8.51
CA TYR A 117 2.53 8.46 9.52
C TYR A 117 2.32 9.69 10.39
N LEU A 118 1.21 9.74 11.09
CA LEU A 118 0.87 10.80 12.04
C LEU A 118 1.24 10.36 13.46
N THR A 119 1.75 11.29 14.26
CA THR A 119 1.84 11.11 15.71
C THR A 119 0.46 11.19 16.33
N LEU A 120 0.29 10.74 17.58
CA LEU A 120 -0.99 10.87 18.30
C LEU A 120 -1.46 12.32 18.37
N GLU A 121 -0.53 13.28 18.59
CA GLU A 121 -0.86 14.70 18.64
C GLU A 121 -1.29 15.25 17.26
N GLU A 122 -0.69 14.78 16.18
CA GLU A 122 -1.11 15.13 14.82
C GLU A 122 -2.49 14.54 14.49
N VAL A 123 -2.80 13.32 14.94
CA VAL A 123 -4.15 12.73 14.80
C VAL A 123 -5.19 13.58 15.54
N LYS A 124 -4.88 14.03 16.77
CA LYS A 124 -5.75 14.94 17.55
C LYS A 124 -5.97 16.26 16.81
N LYS A 125 -4.92 16.87 16.24
CA LYS A 125 -5.03 18.10 15.44
C LYS A 125 -5.93 17.89 14.22
N MET A 126 -5.72 16.80 13.47
CA MET A 126 -6.60 16.42 12.36
C MET A 126 -8.05 16.26 12.81
N ALA A 127 -8.30 15.57 13.92
CA ALA A 127 -9.64 15.39 14.46
C ALA A 127 -10.32 16.71 14.85
N ALA A 128 -9.59 17.65 15.44
CA ALA A 128 -10.08 18.97 15.84
C ALA A 128 -10.33 19.91 14.64
N THR A 129 -9.58 19.75 13.53
CA THR A 129 -9.65 20.64 12.38
C THR A 129 -10.88 20.33 11.51
N PRO A 130 -11.68 21.32 11.10
CA PRO A 130 -12.76 21.12 10.13
C PRO A 130 -12.25 20.55 8.81
N CYS A 131 -13.04 19.67 8.19
CA CYS A 131 -12.77 19.09 6.89
C CYS A 131 -13.97 19.34 5.98
N ASN A 132 -13.74 19.87 4.79
CA ASN A 132 -14.80 20.15 3.81
C ASN A 132 -15.48 18.89 3.26
N TYR A 133 -14.87 17.73 3.49
CA TYR A 133 -15.43 16.43 3.10
C TYR A 133 -15.58 15.53 4.32
N PRO A 134 -16.73 15.62 5.07
CA PRO A 134 -16.91 14.96 6.36
C PRO A 134 -16.71 13.44 6.32
N ILE A 135 -17.11 12.77 5.23
CA ILE A 135 -16.94 11.33 5.11
C ILE A 135 -15.47 10.93 4.95
N LEU A 136 -14.64 11.75 4.31
CA LEU A 136 -13.19 11.55 4.25
C LEU A 136 -12.59 11.65 5.67
N LYS A 137 -13.00 12.66 6.44
CA LYS A 137 -12.56 12.82 7.82
C LYS A 137 -12.92 11.59 8.66
N ALA A 138 -14.17 11.16 8.60
CA ALA A 138 -14.65 10.00 9.35
C ALA A 138 -13.87 8.72 8.98
N THR A 139 -13.74 8.42 7.67
CA THR A 139 -13.05 7.22 7.19
C THR A 139 -11.55 7.23 7.47
N PHE A 140 -10.90 8.39 7.34
CA PHE A 140 -9.46 8.51 7.61
C PHE A 140 -9.16 8.31 9.10
N LEU A 141 -9.89 8.98 9.99
CA LEU A 141 -9.74 8.83 11.44
C LEU A 141 -10.14 7.42 11.90
N PHE A 142 -11.18 6.84 11.32
CA PHE A 142 -11.54 5.44 11.54
C PHE A 142 -10.39 4.50 11.17
N SER A 143 -9.74 4.72 10.03
CA SER A 143 -8.55 3.96 9.64
C SER A 143 -7.36 4.17 10.58
N CYS A 144 -7.16 5.39 11.11
CA CYS A 144 -6.13 5.66 12.14
C CYS A 144 -6.38 4.90 13.46
N LEU A 145 -7.63 4.58 13.77
CA LEU A 145 -8.04 3.92 15.01
C LEU A 145 -8.22 2.40 14.87
N THR A 146 -8.29 1.88 13.65
CA THR A 146 -8.58 0.45 13.39
C THR A 146 -7.51 -0.23 12.55
N GLY A 147 -6.69 0.52 11.84
CA GLY A 147 -5.72 -0.02 10.89
C GLY A 147 -6.35 -0.62 9.63
N LEU A 148 -7.66 -0.55 9.42
CA LEU A 148 -8.32 -1.08 8.23
C LEU A 148 -7.81 -0.42 6.96
N ARG A 149 -7.66 -1.22 5.90
CA ARG A 149 -7.26 -0.71 4.58
C ARG A 149 -8.40 0.09 3.96
N LYS A 150 -8.05 1.08 3.15
CA LYS A 150 -9.01 1.86 2.36
C LYS A 150 -10.04 0.98 1.65
N SER A 151 -9.58 -0.07 0.97
CA SER A 151 -10.45 -0.98 0.22
C SER A 151 -11.42 -1.77 1.10
N ASP A 152 -11.06 -2.01 2.35
CA ASP A 152 -11.94 -2.71 3.30
C ASP A 152 -12.97 -1.75 3.89
N ILE A 153 -12.58 -0.49 4.14
CA ILE A 153 -13.50 0.58 4.58
C ILE A 153 -14.51 0.93 3.49
N GLU A 154 -14.09 1.03 2.22
CA GLU A 154 -14.98 1.35 1.09
C GLU A 154 -16.11 0.32 0.89
N LYS A 155 -15.87 -0.94 1.24
CA LYS A 155 -16.86 -2.02 1.08
C LYS A 155 -17.60 -2.39 2.36
N LEU A 156 -17.14 -1.92 3.53
CA LEU A 156 -17.67 -2.30 4.84
C LEU A 156 -19.20 -2.10 4.91
N THR A 157 -19.93 -3.14 5.28
CA THR A 157 -21.38 -3.12 5.41
C THR A 157 -21.80 -3.21 6.88
N TRP A 158 -23.03 -2.83 7.16
CA TRP A 158 -23.58 -2.91 8.51
C TRP A 158 -23.75 -4.35 9.01
N GLY A 159 -23.93 -5.32 8.12
CA GLY A 159 -23.99 -6.74 8.46
C GLY A 159 -22.68 -7.30 8.97
N GLU A 160 -21.55 -6.64 8.62
CA GLU A 160 -20.22 -6.99 9.12
C GLU A 160 -19.93 -6.41 10.52
N ILE A 161 -20.80 -5.52 11.05
CA ILE A 161 -20.66 -4.90 12.38
C ILE A 161 -21.54 -5.61 13.40
N GLN A 162 -20.91 -6.20 14.41
CA GLN A 162 -21.56 -7.00 15.44
C GLN A 162 -21.19 -6.51 16.83
N LYS A 163 -22.10 -6.73 17.81
CA LYS A 163 -21.77 -6.59 19.23
C LYS A 163 -21.23 -7.94 19.74
N PHE A 164 -20.05 -7.91 20.35
CA PHE A 164 -19.41 -9.06 20.93
C PHE A 164 -18.97 -8.74 22.37
N GLY A 165 -19.80 -9.11 23.34
CA GLY A 165 -19.60 -8.71 24.72
C GLY A 165 -19.60 -7.18 24.87
N LYS A 166 -18.50 -6.65 25.39
CA LYS A 166 -18.29 -5.19 25.57
C LYS A 166 -17.74 -4.50 24.32
N PHE A 167 -17.33 -5.27 23.28
CA PHE A 167 -16.68 -4.73 22.11
C PHE A 167 -17.65 -4.61 20.93
N THR A 168 -17.35 -3.68 20.03
CA THR A 168 -17.88 -3.70 18.67
C THR A 168 -16.88 -4.48 17.81
N ARG A 169 -17.36 -5.54 17.15
CA ARG A 169 -16.55 -6.43 16.31
C ARG A 169 -16.92 -6.25 14.86
N ILE A 170 -15.91 -6.13 14.01
CA ILE A 170 -16.04 -6.17 12.56
C ILE A 170 -15.64 -7.57 12.11
N VAL A 171 -16.51 -8.27 11.40
CA VAL A 171 -16.24 -9.59 10.80
C VAL A 171 -16.33 -9.45 9.30
N PHE A 172 -15.22 -9.51 8.63
CA PHE A 172 -15.13 -9.21 7.19
C PHE A 172 -14.13 -10.08 6.45
N LYS A 173 -14.32 -10.18 5.14
CA LYS A 173 -13.33 -10.80 4.25
C LYS A 173 -12.45 -9.73 3.65
N GLN A 174 -11.13 -9.80 3.90
CA GLN A 174 -10.19 -8.83 3.36
C GLN A 174 -10.21 -8.84 1.83
N LYS A 175 -10.41 -7.69 1.19
CA LYS A 175 -10.44 -7.58 -0.28
C LYS A 175 -9.11 -7.99 -0.92
N LYS A 176 -7.99 -7.60 -0.32
CA LYS A 176 -6.65 -7.83 -0.90
C LYS A 176 -6.14 -9.26 -0.73
N THR A 177 -6.46 -9.92 0.38
CA THR A 177 -5.88 -11.23 0.75
C THR A 177 -6.90 -12.36 0.72
N GLY A 178 -8.19 -12.05 0.65
CA GLY A 178 -9.30 -13.01 0.63
C GLY A 178 -9.53 -13.75 1.95
N GLY A 179 -8.73 -13.48 3.01
CA GLY A 179 -8.88 -14.11 4.32
C GLY A 179 -10.09 -13.55 5.08
N GLN A 180 -10.78 -14.40 5.84
CA GLN A 180 -11.75 -13.96 6.82
C GLN A 180 -11.02 -13.43 8.06
N GLU A 181 -11.37 -12.23 8.48
CA GLU A 181 -10.77 -11.54 9.60
C GLU A 181 -11.86 -11.06 10.54
N TYR A 182 -11.51 -10.94 11.81
CA TYR A 182 -12.31 -10.20 12.78
C TYR A 182 -11.44 -9.17 13.48
N LEU A 183 -12.03 -8.04 13.79
CA LEU A 183 -11.36 -6.92 14.45
C LEU A 183 -12.27 -6.33 15.50
N ASP A 184 -11.86 -6.39 16.75
CA ASP A 184 -12.51 -5.65 17.83
C ASP A 184 -12.03 -4.22 17.80
N ILE A 185 -12.97 -3.28 17.79
CA ILE A 185 -12.68 -1.85 17.72
C ILE A 185 -13.06 -1.15 19.02
N SER A 186 -12.34 -0.08 19.34
CA SER A 186 -12.63 0.77 20.50
C SER A 186 -13.94 1.54 20.31
N ASP A 187 -14.55 1.99 21.43
CA ASP A 187 -15.73 2.86 21.39
C ASP A 187 -15.46 4.15 20.64
N GLN A 188 -14.25 4.68 20.74
CA GLN A 188 -13.82 5.86 19.97
C GLN A 188 -13.83 5.59 18.46
N ALA A 189 -13.39 4.42 18.00
CA ALA A 189 -13.49 4.04 16.60
C ALA A 189 -14.94 3.80 16.19
N ALA A 190 -15.73 3.15 17.04
CA ALA A 190 -17.14 2.86 16.78
C ALA A 190 -17.98 4.14 16.62
N ALA A 191 -17.60 5.25 17.28
CA ALA A 191 -18.27 6.54 17.13
C ALA A 191 -18.21 7.11 15.69
N TYR A 192 -17.23 6.69 14.87
CA TYR A 192 -17.13 7.11 13.46
C TYR A 192 -18.05 6.30 12.52
N LEU A 193 -18.64 5.19 12.97
CA LEU A 193 -19.52 4.38 12.13
C LEU A 193 -20.83 5.11 11.80
N GLY A 194 -21.29 6.01 12.68
CA GLY A 194 -22.58 6.69 12.52
C GLY A 194 -23.77 5.83 12.92
N THR A 195 -24.93 6.15 12.38
CA THR A 195 -26.19 5.47 12.69
C THR A 195 -26.32 4.20 11.86
N ARG A 196 -26.62 3.05 12.53
CA ARG A 196 -26.84 1.77 11.86
C ARG A 196 -28.00 1.84 10.87
N ARG A 197 -27.77 1.27 9.70
CA ARG A 197 -28.76 1.06 8.62
C ARG A 197 -29.02 -0.43 8.40
N ASN A 198 -29.58 -0.80 7.24
CA ASN A 198 -29.76 -2.20 6.87
C ASN A 198 -28.39 -2.90 6.72
N ASP A 199 -28.38 -4.20 6.96
CA ASP A 199 -27.15 -4.99 6.95
C ASP A 199 -26.39 -4.97 5.61
N VAL A 200 -27.11 -4.80 4.50
CA VAL A 200 -26.53 -4.71 3.15
C VAL A 200 -25.99 -3.33 2.81
N ASP A 201 -26.36 -2.29 3.56
CA ASP A 201 -25.92 -0.93 3.30
C ASP A 201 -24.47 -0.75 3.70
N ARG A 202 -23.76 0.08 2.95
CA ARG A 202 -22.38 0.45 3.31
C ARG A 202 -22.37 1.36 4.52
N VAL A 203 -21.43 1.11 5.44
CA VAL A 203 -21.22 1.96 6.62
C VAL A 203 -20.80 3.38 6.20
N PHE A 204 -19.86 3.47 5.26
CA PHE A 204 -19.35 4.73 4.72
C PHE A 204 -19.86 4.95 3.29
N GLU A 205 -21.19 5.06 3.17
CA GLU A 205 -21.82 5.26 1.87
C GLU A 205 -21.34 6.54 1.20
N GLY A 206 -21.07 6.48 -0.12
CA GLY A 206 -20.56 7.61 -0.90
C GLY A 206 -19.05 7.85 -0.74
N PHE A 207 -18.35 7.13 0.15
CA PHE A 207 -16.91 7.23 0.23
C PHE A 207 -16.24 6.51 -0.95
N THR A 208 -15.49 7.28 -1.72
CA THR A 208 -14.56 6.78 -2.76
C THR A 208 -13.28 7.60 -2.69
N TYR A 209 -12.14 6.91 -2.78
CA TYR A 209 -10.85 7.59 -2.72
C TYR A 209 -10.17 7.62 -4.09
N GLY A 210 -10.01 8.81 -4.63
CA GLY A 210 -9.38 9.08 -5.91
C GLY A 210 -8.52 10.35 -5.87
N ALA A 211 -8.22 10.94 -7.01
CA ALA A 211 -7.34 12.11 -7.12
C ALA A 211 -7.88 13.31 -6.32
N TRP A 212 -9.19 13.57 -6.45
CA TRP A 212 -9.84 14.67 -5.74
C TRP A 212 -9.80 14.50 -4.22
N THR A 213 -10.20 13.34 -3.70
CA THR A 213 -10.18 13.07 -2.25
C THR A 213 -8.77 13.04 -1.69
N SER A 214 -7.77 12.65 -2.51
CA SER A 214 -6.36 12.75 -2.14
C SER A 214 -5.91 14.20 -1.97
N LEU A 215 -6.39 15.09 -2.84
CA LEU A 215 -6.12 16.52 -2.73
C LEU A 215 -6.80 17.13 -1.49
N GLU A 216 -8.06 16.76 -1.23
CA GLU A 216 -8.79 17.21 -0.04
C GLU A 216 -8.14 16.72 1.27
N LEU A 217 -7.60 15.49 1.30
CA LEU A 217 -6.84 14.99 2.44
C LEU A 217 -5.60 15.88 2.71
N LYS A 218 -4.87 16.27 1.67
CA LYS A 218 -3.70 17.15 1.78
C LYS A 218 -4.08 18.56 2.25
N ARG A 219 -5.17 19.10 1.73
CA ARG A 219 -5.71 20.42 2.16
C ARG A 219 -6.11 20.41 3.62
N TRP A 220 -6.81 19.36 4.05
CA TRP A 220 -7.21 19.20 5.45
C TRP A 220 -6.00 19.01 6.38
N ALA A 221 -5.00 18.24 5.98
CA ALA A 221 -3.75 18.10 6.72
C ALA A 221 -3.02 19.44 6.87
N LEU A 222 -2.92 20.21 5.79
CA LEU A 222 -2.29 21.54 5.82
C LEU A 222 -3.05 22.50 6.73
N ALA A 223 -4.38 22.49 6.71
CA ALA A 223 -5.22 23.27 7.63
C ALA A 223 -5.01 22.87 9.10
N ALA A 224 -4.66 21.60 9.36
CA ALA A 224 -4.29 21.12 10.68
C ALA A 224 -2.82 21.42 11.07
N GLY A 225 -2.08 22.14 10.23
CA GLY A 225 -0.65 22.46 10.43
C GLY A 225 0.29 21.29 10.18
N ILE A 226 -0.13 20.32 9.35
CA ILE A 226 0.65 19.12 9.03
C ILE A 226 1.15 19.23 7.58
N THR A 227 2.48 19.25 7.41
CA THR A 227 3.15 19.38 6.10
C THR A 227 3.58 18.05 5.49
N LYS A 228 3.33 16.93 6.18
CA LYS A 228 3.63 15.58 5.69
C LYS A 228 2.83 15.26 4.42
N ASN A 229 3.43 14.51 3.50
CA ASN A 229 2.75 14.10 2.26
C ASN A 229 1.80 12.92 2.54
N LEU A 230 0.64 13.22 3.08
CA LEU A 230 -0.33 12.21 3.46
C LEU A 230 -1.04 11.59 2.25
N THR A 231 -1.14 10.27 2.31
CA THR A 231 -2.07 9.46 1.51
C THR A 231 -3.04 8.76 2.45
N PHE A 232 -4.14 8.20 1.95
CA PHE A 232 -5.06 7.46 2.83
C PHE A 232 -4.39 6.30 3.55
N HIS A 233 -3.39 5.67 2.93
CA HIS A 233 -2.67 4.55 3.54
C HIS A 233 -1.82 4.95 4.75
N CYS A 234 -1.47 6.24 4.86
CA CYS A 234 -0.78 6.76 6.05
C CYS A 234 -1.61 6.58 7.33
N ALA A 235 -2.94 6.56 7.26
CA ALA A 235 -3.80 6.27 8.41
C ALA A 235 -3.50 4.87 9.00
N ARG A 236 -3.33 3.86 8.17
CA ARG A 236 -2.98 2.51 8.63
C ARG A 236 -1.55 2.45 9.18
N HIS A 237 -0.61 3.20 8.60
CA HIS A 237 0.74 3.33 9.15
C HIS A 237 0.70 4.02 10.52
N THR A 238 -0.15 5.05 10.65
CA THR A 238 -0.41 5.75 11.91
C THR A 238 -0.91 4.80 12.98
N PHE A 239 -1.91 3.97 12.68
CA PHE A 239 -2.39 2.95 13.61
C PHE A 239 -1.26 2.02 14.09
N ALA A 240 -0.47 1.48 13.14
CA ALA A 240 0.62 0.57 13.47
C ALA A 240 1.64 1.21 14.40
N VAL A 241 2.12 2.41 14.05
CA VAL A 241 3.12 3.13 14.84
C VAL A 241 2.55 3.54 16.20
N MET A 242 1.33 4.06 16.25
CA MET A 242 0.66 4.46 17.47
C MET A 242 0.48 3.29 18.44
N MET A 243 0.07 2.11 17.96
CA MET A 243 -0.07 0.92 18.81
C MET A 243 1.28 0.47 19.38
N LEU A 244 2.35 0.47 18.57
CA LEU A 244 3.70 0.15 19.03
C LEU A 244 4.24 1.19 20.03
N ASP A 245 4.00 2.47 19.82
CA ASP A 245 4.44 3.57 20.71
C ASP A 245 3.69 3.51 22.06
N LEU A 246 2.46 3.02 22.06
CA LEU A 246 1.63 2.77 23.24
C LEU A 246 1.98 1.45 23.97
N GLY A 247 2.96 0.68 23.47
CA GLY A 247 3.47 -0.52 24.13
C GLY A 247 2.87 -1.84 23.69
N ALA A 248 2.03 -1.86 22.63
CA ALA A 248 1.58 -3.12 22.05
C ALA A 248 2.76 -3.85 21.39
N ASP A 249 2.84 -5.16 21.55
CA ASP A 249 3.88 -5.96 20.91
C ASP A 249 3.64 -6.07 19.39
N ILE A 250 4.72 -6.26 18.65
CA ILE A 250 4.70 -6.28 17.18
C ILE A 250 3.85 -7.41 16.60
N TYR A 251 3.77 -8.55 17.30
CA TYR A 251 2.96 -9.68 16.84
C TYR A 251 1.47 -9.35 16.94
N THR A 252 1.04 -8.77 18.07
CA THR A 252 -0.33 -8.27 18.25
C THR A 252 -0.69 -7.24 17.20
N VAL A 253 0.18 -6.24 16.95
CA VAL A 253 -0.04 -5.24 15.91
C VAL A 253 -0.12 -5.87 14.52
N SER A 254 0.72 -6.87 14.22
CA SER A 254 0.68 -7.62 12.97
C SER A 254 -0.67 -8.33 12.77
N LYS A 255 -1.20 -8.94 13.83
CA LYS A 255 -2.54 -9.58 13.81
C LYS A 255 -3.66 -8.58 13.63
N LEU A 256 -3.66 -7.46 14.37
CA LEU A 256 -4.65 -6.39 14.22
C LEU A 256 -4.67 -5.81 12.80
N LEU A 257 -3.51 -5.75 12.16
CA LEU A 257 -3.39 -5.32 10.77
C LEU A 257 -3.78 -6.44 9.78
N GLY A 258 -3.93 -7.69 10.19
CA GLY A 258 -4.16 -8.83 9.31
C GLY A 258 -3.00 -9.02 8.32
N HIS A 259 -1.75 -8.93 8.79
CA HIS A 259 -0.59 -9.27 8.01
C HIS A 259 -0.34 -10.79 8.08
N ARG A 260 -0.13 -11.43 6.92
CA ARG A 260 0.22 -12.85 6.87
C ARG A 260 1.62 -13.10 7.41
N GLU A 261 2.56 -12.19 7.09
CA GLU A 261 3.96 -12.27 7.46
C GLU A 261 4.31 -11.15 8.43
N LEU A 262 4.99 -11.49 9.52
CA LEU A 262 5.46 -10.53 10.53
C LEU A 262 6.43 -9.51 9.93
N SER A 263 7.23 -9.92 8.95
CA SER A 263 8.16 -9.06 8.20
C SER A 263 7.49 -7.82 7.61
N THR A 264 6.21 -7.91 7.25
CA THR A 264 5.42 -6.76 6.77
C THR A 264 5.22 -5.69 7.85
N THR A 265 5.25 -6.08 9.14
CA THR A 265 5.11 -5.18 10.29
C THR A 265 6.47 -4.66 10.77
N GLN A 266 7.55 -5.38 10.50
CA GLN A 266 8.92 -5.02 10.91
C GLN A 266 9.39 -3.67 10.33
N ILE A 267 8.77 -3.19 9.25
CA ILE A 267 9.02 -1.84 8.72
C ILE A 267 8.78 -0.73 9.75
N TYR A 268 7.96 -1.01 10.77
CA TYR A 268 7.71 -0.09 11.88
C TYR A 268 8.67 -0.29 13.06
N ALA A 269 9.62 -1.24 12.96
CA ALA A 269 10.53 -1.60 14.05
C ALA A 269 11.39 -0.42 14.54
N LYS A 270 11.62 0.59 13.70
CA LYS A 270 12.35 1.82 14.09
C LYS A 270 11.67 2.57 15.24
N VAL A 271 10.34 2.40 15.42
CA VAL A 271 9.58 2.98 16.55
C VAL A 271 9.85 2.21 17.86
N LEU A 272 10.31 0.96 17.76
CA LEU A 272 10.61 0.11 18.92
C LEU A 272 11.87 0.53 19.69
N ASP A 273 12.67 1.49 19.23
CA ASP A 273 13.88 1.91 19.94
C ASP A 273 13.57 2.51 21.32
N LYS A 274 12.44 3.21 21.47
CA LYS A 274 11.95 3.64 22.80
C LYS A 274 11.60 2.45 23.69
N ASN A 275 11.00 1.40 23.13
CA ASN A 275 10.61 0.21 23.86
C ASN A 275 11.84 -0.61 24.29
N LYS A 276 12.96 -0.56 23.54
CA LYS A 276 14.22 -1.18 23.93
C LYS A 276 14.78 -0.58 25.22
N GLN A 277 14.77 0.75 25.33
CA GLN A 277 15.21 1.46 26.54
C GLN A 277 14.31 1.13 27.74
N ALA A 278 12.97 1.10 27.51
CA ALA A 278 12.03 0.70 28.54
C ALA A 278 12.23 -0.76 28.98
N ALA A 279 12.47 -1.67 28.04
CA ALA A 279 12.69 -3.08 28.31
C ALA A 279 13.97 -3.34 29.15
N VAL A 280 15.05 -2.61 28.85
CA VAL A 280 16.30 -2.72 29.64
C VAL A 280 16.08 -2.29 31.09
N ASN A 281 15.24 -1.28 31.31
CA ASN A 281 14.91 -0.75 32.64
C ASN A 281 13.96 -1.66 33.44
N LEU A 282 13.42 -2.73 32.83
CA LEU A 282 12.63 -3.75 33.55
C LEU A 282 13.51 -4.74 34.33
N ILE A 283 14.84 -4.77 34.08
CA ILE A 283 15.75 -5.62 34.83
C ILE A 283 15.87 -5.06 36.24
N PRO A 284 15.45 -5.81 37.28
CA PRO A 284 15.55 -5.34 38.65
C PRO A 284 17.03 -5.19 39.07
N SER A 285 17.28 -4.29 40.03
CA SER A 285 18.61 -4.14 40.61
C SER A 285 19.08 -5.47 41.17
N ILE A 286 20.29 -5.89 40.79
CA ILE A 286 20.96 -7.09 41.32
C ILE A 286 21.93 -6.75 42.43
N SER A 287 22.09 -5.47 42.76
CA SER A 287 22.85 -5.02 43.93
C SER A 287 21.91 -4.74 45.08
N GLU A 288 22.15 -5.35 46.26
CA GLU A 288 21.54 -4.96 47.53
C GLU A 288 21.97 -3.55 47.93
#